data_ac164b02a84f06b9845adf027e4d769f
#
_entry.id   ac164b02a84f06b9845adf027e4d769f
#
_cell.length_a   1.000
_cell.length_b   1.000
_cell.length_c   1.000
_cell.angle_alpha   90.00
_cell.angle_beta   90.00
_cell.angle_gamma   90.00
#
_symmetry.space_group_name_H-M   'P 1'
#
loop_
_entity.id
_entity.type
_entity.pdbx_description
1 polymer ?
#
loop_
_entity_poly.entity_id
_entity_poly.type
_entity_poly.pdbx_seq_one_letter_code
_entity_poly.pdbx_strand_id
1 'polypeptide(L)'
;MQHITSKNNRWIRLAIRLKQKKYRDKNKMFLMEGLRNAEDVQNQEISDIVCLVQSGRAENGSVQHIFERGENLHWLFCEVEEPLMRLISGTENGQGIILLVKQPYVMDYPQLLNGLHGKYVLLDTVQDPGNVGAIIRTAAAAGCSGVLLTKGSADPYSEKVVRSSMGSILRLPIYHDLDIEFLKEIKSFSKVPFIGTSLSASQNYRHAKFVTEGVFIFGNEGSGISPEILDLTDWNVFIPMAGTVESLNVSSTAAIILFYYLDDNEFNN
;
A
#
# COMPACT_ATOMS: atom_id res chain seq x y z
N MET A 1 31.19 4.67 0.91
CA MET A 1 30.19 3.85 1.63
C MET A 1 30.60 3.71 3.09
N GLN A 2 29.70 3.82 4.07
CA GLN A 2 30.00 3.68 5.50
C GLN A 2 29.89 2.20 5.91
N HIS A 3 30.92 1.63 6.58
CA HIS A 3 30.85 0.29 7.11
C HIS A 3 30.28 0.26 8.54
N ILE A 4 29.28 -0.61 8.80
CA ILE A 4 28.55 -0.68 10.07
C ILE A 4 28.73 -2.06 10.70
N THR A 5 29.37 -2.09 11.88
CA THR A 5 29.67 -3.28 12.66
C THR A 5 28.95 -3.31 14.03
N SER A 6 28.25 -2.22 14.40
CA SER A 6 27.66 -2.06 15.73
C SER A 6 26.15 -1.95 15.70
N LYS A 7 25.46 -2.68 16.60
CA LYS A 7 24.01 -2.53 16.86
C LYS A 7 23.61 -1.12 17.32
N ASN A 8 24.58 -0.36 17.88
CA ASN A 8 24.35 1.00 18.36
C ASN A 8 24.38 2.05 17.24
N ASN A 9 24.73 1.67 16.02
CA ASN A 9 24.65 2.58 14.88
C ASN A 9 23.23 3.11 14.72
N ARG A 10 23.11 4.41 14.39
CA ARG A 10 21.83 5.10 14.29
C ARG A 10 20.86 4.46 13.30
N TRP A 11 21.37 3.96 12.17
CA TRP A 11 20.57 3.38 11.10
C TRP A 11 20.06 1.98 11.46
N ILE A 12 20.90 1.16 12.10
CA ILE A 12 20.50 -0.15 12.61
C ILE A 12 19.42 0.00 13.69
N ARG A 13 19.62 0.92 14.64
CA ARG A 13 18.62 1.21 15.68
C ARG A 13 17.31 1.71 15.08
N LEU A 14 17.37 2.57 14.05
CA LEU A 14 16.18 3.04 13.36
C LEU A 14 15.48 1.90 12.64
N ALA A 15 16.20 1.08 11.85
CA ALA A 15 15.63 -0.06 11.15
C ALA A 15 14.91 -1.04 12.10
N ILE A 16 15.54 -1.40 13.24
CA ILE A 16 14.91 -2.24 14.28
C ILE A 16 13.60 -1.60 14.80
N ARG A 17 13.60 -0.30 15.05
CA ARG A 17 12.42 0.42 15.54
C ARG A 17 11.30 0.48 14.50
N LEU A 18 11.64 0.65 13.22
CA LEU A 18 10.66 0.71 12.12
C LEU A 18 9.87 -0.59 11.91
N LYS A 19 10.28 -1.71 12.51
CA LYS A 19 9.46 -2.93 12.58
C LYS A 19 8.16 -2.73 13.38
N GLN A 20 8.10 -1.72 14.25
CA GLN A 20 6.92 -1.39 15.05
C GLN A 20 6.18 -0.18 14.48
N LYS A 21 4.84 -0.27 14.35
CA LYS A 21 3.96 0.79 13.84
C LYS A 21 4.23 2.16 14.50
N LYS A 22 4.31 2.19 15.84
CA LYS A 22 4.58 3.41 16.62
C LYS A 22 5.77 4.22 16.08
N TYR A 23 6.85 3.54 15.68
CA TYR A 23 8.05 4.22 15.20
C TYR A 23 7.95 4.57 13.73
N ARG A 24 7.21 3.81 12.91
CA ARG A 24 6.89 4.19 11.53
C ARG A 24 6.08 5.48 11.51
N ASP A 25 5.03 5.56 12.32
CA ASP A 25 4.19 6.75 12.44
C ASP A 25 4.96 7.98 12.94
N LYS A 26 5.84 7.78 13.93
CA LYS A 26 6.66 8.86 14.49
C LYS A 26 7.68 9.40 13.50
N ASN A 27 8.36 8.52 12.74
CA ASN A 27 9.43 8.90 11.83
C ASN A 27 8.94 9.14 10.40
N LYS A 28 7.68 8.81 10.10
CA LYS A 28 7.12 8.81 8.74
C LYS A 28 8.01 8.03 7.76
N MET A 29 8.51 6.89 8.23
CA MET A 29 9.42 6.02 7.48
C MET A 29 9.02 4.55 7.64
N PHE A 30 9.41 3.73 6.67
CA PHE A 30 9.22 2.30 6.67
C PHE A 30 10.39 1.56 6.03
N LEU A 31 10.40 0.24 6.09
CA LEU A 31 11.42 -0.60 5.49
C LEU A 31 10.93 -1.21 4.19
N MET A 32 11.78 -1.21 3.18
CA MET A 32 11.61 -2.01 1.96
C MET A 32 12.81 -2.92 1.80
N GLU A 33 12.59 -4.22 1.61
CA GLU A 33 13.63 -5.24 1.50
C GLU A 33 13.69 -5.81 0.09
N GLY A 34 14.89 -5.95 -0.46
CA GLY A 34 15.19 -6.65 -1.70
C GLY A 34 15.53 -5.74 -2.89
N LEU A 35 16.21 -6.34 -3.88
CA LEU A 35 16.69 -5.66 -5.10
C LEU A 35 15.56 -5.01 -5.89
N ARG A 36 14.47 -5.75 -6.12
CA ARG A 36 13.32 -5.24 -6.89
C ARG A 36 12.70 -4.01 -6.25
N ASN A 37 12.58 -4.00 -4.92
CA ASN A 37 12.09 -2.82 -4.21
C ASN A 37 13.06 -1.64 -4.34
N ALA A 38 14.37 -1.87 -4.37
CA ALA A 38 15.36 -0.82 -4.61
C ALA A 38 15.21 -0.23 -6.03
N GLU A 39 15.02 -1.08 -7.04
CA GLU A 39 14.74 -0.66 -8.42
C GLU A 39 13.42 0.14 -8.50
N ASP A 40 12.35 -0.30 -7.83
CA ASP A 40 11.06 0.40 -7.80
C ASP A 40 11.20 1.81 -7.17
N VAL A 41 11.95 1.94 -6.07
CA VAL A 41 12.24 3.24 -5.43
C VAL A 41 13.03 4.15 -6.38
N GLN A 42 14.01 3.61 -7.10
CA GLN A 42 14.78 4.36 -8.11
C GLN A 42 13.93 4.78 -9.31
N ASN A 43 13.02 3.91 -9.76
CA ASN A 43 12.11 4.22 -10.87
C ASN A 43 11.10 5.31 -10.53
N GLN A 44 10.81 5.53 -9.24
CA GLN A 44 10.02 6.64 -8.74
C GLN A 44 10.88 7.88 -8.39
N GLU A 45 12.19 7.85 -8.70
CA GLU A 45 13.15 8.94 -8.46
C GLU A 45 13.16 9.45 -7.00
N ILE A 46 12.88 8.55 -6.04
CA ILE A 46 12.84 8.92 -4.62
C ILE A 46 14.26 9.14 -4.11
N SER A 47 14.53 10.35 -3.63
CA SER A 47 15.81 10.78 -3.06
C SER A 47 15.92 10.51 -1.55
N ASP A 48 17.11 10.76 -1.00
CA ASP A 48 17.38 10.71 0.45
C ASP A 48 17.12 9.36 1.13
N ILE A 49 17.30 8.27 0.41
CA ILE A 49 17.16 6.91 0.93
C ILE A 49 18.42 6.50 1.70
N VAL A 50 18.25 5.77 2.80
CA VAL A 50 19.34 5.02 3.42
C VAL A 50 19.26 3.58 2.94
N CYS A 51 20.26 3.17 2.17
CA CYS A 51 20.38 1.82 1.63
C CYS A 51 21.40 1.03 2.45
N LEU A 52 20.93 0.01 3.16
CA LEU A 52 21.74 -0.92 3.92
C LEU A 52 22.02 -2.15 3.06
N VAL A 53 23.29 -2.44 2.79
CA VAL A 53 23.74 -3.55 1.94
C VAL A 53 24.58 -4.49 2.78
N GLN A 54 24.32 -5.79 2.70
CA GLN A 54 25.07 -6.81 3.40
C GLN A 54 26.51 -6.88 2.89
N SER A 55 27.48 -6.95 3.80
CA SER A 55 28.91 -7.09 3.47
C SER A 55 29.13 -8.28 2.54
N GLY A 56 30.01 -8.05 1.54
CA GLY A 56 30.33 -9.03 0.50
C GLY A 56 29.29 -9.14 -0.62
N ARG A 57 28.18 -8.38 -0.59
CA ARG A 57 27.21 -8.34 -1.70
C ARG A 57 27.39 -7.13 -2.61
N ALA A 58 28.16 -6.14 -2.20
CA ALA A 58 28.40 -4.92 -2.98
C ALA A 58 29.03 -5.18 -4.35
N GLU A 59 29.81 -6.27 -4.48
CA GLU A 59 30.48 -6.66 -5.74
C GLU A 59 29.56 -7.42 -6.72
N ASN A 60 28.34 -7.75 -6.30
CA ASN A 60 27.36 -8.39 -7.18
C ASN A 60 26.86 -7.36 -8.22
N GLY A 61 26.92 -7.67 -9.51
CA GLY A 61 26.57 -6.77 -10.60
C GLY A 61 25.16 -6.16 -10.48
N SER A 62 24.17 -6.91 -9.94
CA SER A 62 22.83 -6.37 -9.70
C SER A 62 22.82 -5.29 -8.61
N VAL A 63 23.67 -5.42 -7.60
CA VAL A 63 23.81 -4.42 -6.52
C VAL A 63 24.59 -3.21 -7.01
N GLN A 64 25.60 -3.39 -7.87
CA GLN A 64 26.37 -2.31 -8.44
C GLN A 64 25.50 -1.34 -9.25
N HIS A 65 24.53 -1.87 -10.01
CA HIS A 65 23.58 -1.02 -10.74
C HIS A 65 22.72 -0.15 -9.80
N ILE A 66 22.33 -0.71 -8.62
CA ILE A 66 21.62 0.06 -7.59
C ILE A 66 22.51 1.19 -7.04
N PHE A 67 23.82 0.97 -6.86
CA PHE A 67 24.74 2.02 -6.41
C PHE A 67 24.83 3.18 -7.39
N GLU A 68 25.14 2.90 -8.66
CA GLU A 68 25.34 3.91 -9.69
C GLU A 68 24.13 4.85 -9.82
N ARG A 69 22.93 4.27 -9.84
CA ARG A 69 21.72 5.06 -9.96
C ARG A 69 21.31 5.75 -8.65
N GLY A 70 21.55 5.10 -7.51
CA GLY A 70 21.24 5.65 -6.19
C GLY A 70 22.14 6.83 -5.82
N GLU A 71 23.42 6.87 -6.27
CA GLU A 71 24.31 8.02 -6.06
C GLU A 71 23.73 9.28 -6.71
N ASN A 72 23.18 9.16 -7.92
CA ASN A 72 22.52 10.28 -8.62
C ASN A 72 21.27 10.77 -7.88
N LEU A 73 20.62 9.91 -7.10
CA LEU A 73 19.45 10.20 -6.27
C LEU A 73 19.82 10.60 -4.83
N HIS A 74 21.10 10.84 -4.56
CA HIS A 74 21.61 11.21 -3.22
C HIS A 74 21.32 10.16 -2.13
N TRP A 75 21.36 8.87 -2.48
CA TRP A 75 21.20 7.79 -1.52
C TRP A 75 22.43 7.64 -0.62
N LEU A 76 22.19 7.40 0.65
CA LEU A 76 23.25 7.05 1.60
C LEU A 76 23.45 5.54 1.63
N PHE A 77 24.55 5.05 1.12
CA PHE A 77 24.91 3.63 1.16
C PHE A 77 25.71 3.26 2.40
N CYS A 78 25.25 2.22 3.10
CA CYS A 78 25.93 1.66 4.26
C CYS A 78 26.12 0.15 4.06
N GLU A 79 27.37 -0.31 4.17
CA GLU A 79 27.68 -1.73 4.22
C GLU A 79 27.50 -2.24 5.65
N VAL A 80 26.75 -3.34 5.81
CA VAL A 80 26.33 -3.86 7.09
C VAL A 80 26.73 -5.32 7.24
N GLU A 81 27.34 -5.70 8.36
CA GLU A 81 27.69 -7.09 8.64
C GLU A 81 26.45 -7.99 8.68
N GLU A 82 26.61 -9.23 8.19
CA GLU A 82 25.54 -10.22 8.08
C GLU A 82 24.71 -10.41 9.37
N PRO A 83 25.30 -10.51 10.58
CA PRO A 83 24.51 -10.67 11.81
C PRO A 83 23.57 -9.49 12.08
N LEU A 84 23.97 -8.27 11.69
CA LEU A 84 23.12 -7.09 11.82
C LEU A 84 22.03 -7.03 10.72
N MET A 85 22.36 -7.46 9.49
CA MET A 85 21.36 -7.59 8.43
C MET A 85 20.27 -8.60 8.81
N ARG A 86 20.61 -9.76 9.34
CA ARG A 86 19.64 -10.75 9.85
C ARG A 86 18.72 -10.19 10.95
N LEU A 87 19.23 -9.29 11.80
CA LEU A 87 18.45 -8.66 12.86
C LEU A 87 17.37 -7.71 12.33
N ILE A 88 17.66 -7.05 11.21
CA ILE A 88 16.76 -6.05 10.61
C ILE A 88 15.91 -6.59 9.45
N SER A 89 16.33 -7.68 8.81
CA SER A 89 15.55 -8.37 7.77
C SER A 89 14.21 -8.87 8.30
N GLY A 90 13.19 -8.78 7.46
CA GLY A 90 11.86 -9.36 7.66
C GLY A 90 11.70 -10.75 7.06
N THR A 91 12.76 -11.30 6.43
CA THR A 91 12.75 -12.60 5.74
C THR A 91 13.93 -13.45 6.16
N GLU A 92 13.75 -14.78 6.19
CA GLU A 92 14.83 -15.73 6.50
C GLU A 92 15.92 -15.74 5.41
N ASN A 93 15.52 -15.54 4.16
CA ASN A 93 16.41 -15.53 2.99
C ASN A 93 16.42 -14.14 2.33
N GLY A 94 16.76 -13.11 3.11
CA GLY A 94 16.87 -11.74 2.62
C GLY A 94 17.88 -11.59 1.47
N GLN A 95 17.57 -10.74 0.49
CA GLN A 95 18.46 -10.48 -0.65
C GLN A 95 19.67 -9.61 -0.28
N GLY A 96 19.81 -9.25 1.01
CA GLY A 96 20.94 -8.47 1.53
C GLY A 96 20.88 -6.98 1.20
N ILE A 97 19.70 -6.46 0.85
CA ILE A 97 19.45 -5.03 0.67
C ILE A 97 18.21 -4.66 1.46
N ILE A 98 18.31 -3.60 2.28
CA ILE A 98 17.18 -3.02 3.02
C ILE A 98 17.25 -1.50 2.87
N LEU A 99 16.13 -0.92 2.49
CA LEU A 99 15.97 0.52 2.32
C LEU A 99 15.17 1.09 3.49
N LEU A 100 15.60 2.21 4.03
CA LEU A 100 14.81 3.06 4.91
C LEU A 100 14.21 4.15 4.04
N VAL A 101 12.89 4.06 3.83
CA VAL A 101 12.16 4.91 2.89
C VAL A 101 11.24 5.84 3.67
N LYS A 102 11.23 7.13 3.34
CA LYS A 102 10.20 8.05 3.83
C LYS A 102 8.86 7.69 3.19
N GLN A 103 7.76 7.85 3.94
CA GLN A 103 6.43 7.69 3.36
C GLN A 103 6.28 8.73 2.24
N PRO A 104 5.99 8.31 0.99
CA PRO A 104 6.06 9.18 -0.17
C PRO A 104 4.99 10.28 -0.15
N TYR A 105 3.87 9.98 0.49
CA TYR A 105 2.77 10.92 0.65
C TYR A 105 2.64 11.26 2.14
N VAL A 106 2.94 12.50 2.49
CA VAL A 106 2.56 13.03 3.80
C VAL A 106 1.04 13.12 3.77
N MET A 107 0.38 12.42 4.70
CA MET A 107 -1.08 12.40 4.78
C MET A 107 -1.60 13.82 5.01
N ASP A 108 -1.96 14.48 3.94
CA ASP A 108 -2.70 15.74 3.99
C ASP A 108 -4.19 15.41 3.97
N TYR A 109 -4.70 15.02 5.14
CA TYR A 109 -6.14 14.75 5.31
C TYR A 109 -7.05 15.89 4.84
N PRO A 110 -6.70 17.17 5.04
CA PRO A 110 -7.45 18.29 4.45
C PRO A 110 -7.64 18.22 2.95
N GLN A 111 -6.72 17.64 2.17
CA GLN A 111 -6.91 17.49 0.73
C GLN A 111 -8.11 16.61 0.37
N LEU A 112 -8.41 15.59 1.19
CA LEU A 112 -9.59 14.74 0.97
C LEU A 112 -10.91 15.51 1.14
N LEU A 113 -10.90 16.59 1.91
CA LEU A 113 -12.07 17.44 2.14
C LEU A 113 -12.30 18.48 1.01
N ASN A 114 -11.34 18.65 0.10
CA ASN A 114 -11.53 19.46 -1.11
C ASN A 114 -12.38 18.74 -2.18
N GLY A 115 -12.83 17.53 -1.89
CA GLY A 115 -13.57 16.66 -2.80
C GLY A 115 -12.65 15.61 -3.45
N LEU A 116 -13.18 14.42 -3.63
CA LEU A 116 -12.48 13.34 -4.30
C LEU A 116 -12.67 13.45 -5.82
N HIS A 117 -11.60 13.17 -6.57
CA HIS A 117 -11.62 13.09 -8.03
C HIS A 117 -10.94 11.79 -8.46
N GLY A 118 -11.59 11.10 -9.41
CA GLY A 118 -11.13 9.79 -9.87
C GLY A 118 -11.61 8.63 -8.97
N LYS A 119 -10.90 7.52 -9.02
CA LYS A 119 -11.27 6.27 -8.33
C LYS A 119 -10.48 6.13 -7.04
N TYR A 120 -11.17 5.86 -5.94
CA TYR A 120 -10.58 5.54 -4.65
C TYR A 120 -11.02 4.16 -4.18
N VAL A 121 -10.15 3.51 -3.44
CA VAL A 121 -10.47 2.26 -2.74
C VAL A 121 -10.61 2.58 -1.25
N LEU A 122 -11.71 2.14 -0.62
CA LEU A 122 -11.87 2.17 0.82
C LEU A 122 -11.85 0.75 1.38
N LEU A 123 -10.91 0.48 2.27
CA LEU A 123 -10.77 -0.79 2.98
C LEU A 123 -11.34 -0.63 4.38
N ASP A 124 -12.47 -1.28 4.63
CA ASP A 124 -13.11 -1.27 5.93
C ASP A 124 -12.67 -2.48 6.76
N THR A 125 -11.77 -2.23 7.73
CA THR A 125 -11.25 -3.23 8.67
C THR A 125 -10.66 -4.50 8.00
N VAL A 126 -10.05 -4.36 6.82
CA VAL A 126 -9.34 -5.46 6.16
C VAL A 126 -8.08 -5.78 6.96
N GLN A 127 -8.04 -6.95 7.60
CA GLN A 127 -7.03 -7.28 8.61
C GLN A 127 -5.85 -8.09 8.08
N ASP A 128 -6.01 -8.87 7.01
CA ASP A 128 -4.86 -9.61 6.45
C ASP A 128 -3.93 -8.68 5.66
N PRO A 129 -2.65 -8.57 6.08
CA PRO A 129 -1.69 -7.71 5.39
C PRO A 129 -1.42 -8.12 3.94
N GLY A 130 -1.60 -9.41 3.60
CA GLY A 130 -1.48 -9.90 2.23
C GLY A 130 -2.58 -9.34 1.34
N ASN A 131 -3.82 -9.32 1.83
CA ASN A 131 -4.97 -8.75 1.12
C ASN A 131 -4.79 -7.24 0.93
N VAL A 132 -4.43 -6.50 1.99
CA VAL A 132 -4.19 -5.06 1.90
C VAL A 132 -3.14 -4.74 0.84
N GLY A 133 -1.99 -5.42 0.85
CA GLY A 133 -0.94 -5.19 -0.13
C GLY A 133 -1.35 -5.57 -1.57
N ALA A 134 -2.07 -6.68 -1.73
CA ALA A 134 -2.60 -7.08 -3.03
C ALA A 134 -3.62 -6.06 -3.57
N ILE A 135 -4.49 -5.50 -2.70
CA ILE A 135 -5.45 -4.47 -3.10
C ILE A 135 -4.75 -3.16 -3.46
N ILE A 136 -3.73 -2.73 -2.71
CA ILE A 136 -2.91 -1.55 -3.06
C ILE A 136 -2.29 -1.74 -4.45
N ARG A 137 -1.77 -2.93 -4.74
CA ARG A 137 -1.20 -3.25 -6.06
C ARG A 137 -2.27 -3.20 -7.16
N THR A 138 -3.44 -3.75 -6.91
CA THR A 138 -4.57 -3.74 -7.85
C THR A 138 -5.07 -2.32 -8.08
N ALA A 139 -5.21 -1.51 -7.03
CA ALA A 139 -5.62 -0.12 -7.11
C ALA A 139 -4.66 0.72 -7.97
N ALA A 140 -3.35 0.53 -7.77
CA ALA A 140 -2.34 1.19 -8.60
C ALA A 140 -2.43 0.76 -10.07
N ALA A 141 -2.64 -0.54 -10.34
CA ALA A 141 -2.78 -1.06 -11.69
C ALA A 141 -4.10 -0.63 -12.38
N ALA A 142 -5.15 -0.37 -11.61
CA ALA A 142 -6.44 0.12 -12.10
C ALA A 142 -6.52 1.66 -12.15
N GLY A 143 -5.39 2.37 -12.02
CA GLY A 143 -5.35 3.83 -12.13
C GLY A 143 -6.11 4.55 -11.01
N CYS A 144 -6.21 3.97 -9.81
CA CYS A 144 -6.89 4.62 -8.70
C CYS A 144 -6.09 5.83 -8.19
N SER A 145 -6.80 6.86 -7.74
CA SER A 145 -6.25 8.10 -7.19
C SER A 145 -5.75 7.94 -5.75
N GLY A 146 -6.17 6.90 -5.04
CA GLY A 146 -5.71 6.63 -3.67
C GLY A 146 -6.40 5.45 -3.00
N VAL A 147 -5.85 5.05 -1.84
CA VAL A 147 -6.41 4.01 -0.97
C VAL A 147 -6.68 4.59 0.41
N LEU A 148 -7.88 4.39 0.90
CA LEU A 148 -8.38 4.80 2.21
C LEU A 148 -8.50 3.55 3.08
N LEU A 149 -7.98 3.57 4.31
CA LEU A 149 -8.09 2.45 5.26
C LEU A 149 -8.70 2.95 6.57
N THR A 150 -9.76 2.28 7.02
CA THR A 150 -10.35 2.55 8.33
C THR A 150 -9.42 2.09 9.46
N LYS A 151 -9.62 2.63 10.65
CA LYS A 151 -9.04 2.08 11.89
C LYS A 151 -9.39 0.61 12.01
N GLY A 152 -8.41 -0.23 12.38
CA GLY A 152 -8.58 -1.69 12.46
C GLY A 152 -8.13 -2.44 11.22
N SER A 153 -7.89 -1.78 10.10
CA SER A 153 -7.21 -2.37 8.94
C SER A 153 -5.73 -2.62 9.23
N ALA A 154 -5.12 -3.56 8.49
CA ALA A 154 -3.69 -3.80 8.59
C ALA A 154 -2.90 -2.55 8.23
N ASP A 155 -1.80 -2.31 8.95
CA ASP A 155 -0.92 -1.17 8.71
C ASP A 155 -0.28 -1.26 7.31
N PRO A 156 -0.54 -0.28 6.41
CA PRO A 156 -0.07 -0.32 5.03
C PRO A 156 1.46 -0.30 4.92
N TYR A 157 2.16 0.23 5.90
CA TYR A 157 3.62 0.29 5.92
C TYR A 157 4.29 -0.84 6.72
N SER A 158 3.52 -1.87 7.12
CA SER A 158 4.10 -3.10 7.69
C SER A 158 4.88 -3.89 6.64
N GLU A 159 5.92 -4.60 7.06
CA GLU A 159 6.80 -5.37 6.14
C GLU A 159 6.01 -6.32 5.23
N LYS A 160 4.95 -6.96 5.74
CA LYS A 160 4.14 -7.90 4.96
C LYS A 160 3.30 -7.19 3.90
N VAL A 161 2.69 -6.02 4.21
CA VAL A 161 1.94 -5.22 3.23
C VAL A 161 2.88 -4.65 2.18
N VAL A 162 4.00 -4.04 2.59
CA VAL A 162 5.01 -3.50 1.67
C VAL A 162 5.47 -4.55 0.67
N ARG A 163 5.77 -5.75 1.16
CA ARG A 163 6.20 -6.87 0.30
C ARG A 163 5.10 -7.32 -0.67
N SER A 164 3.85 -7.47 -0.20
CA SER A 164 2.74 -7.91 -1.03
C SER A 164 2.26 -6.85 -2.03
N SER A 165 2.52 -5.57 -1.78
CA SER A 165 2.22 -4.47 -2.71
C SER A 165 3.16 -4.40 -3.91
N MET A 166 4.31 -5.11 -3.88
CA MET A 166 5.27 -5.17 -4.99
C MET A 166 5.63 -3.78 -5.53
N GLY A 167 6.05 -2.86 -4.66
CA GLY A 167 6.42 -1.48 -5.01
C GLY A 167 5.26 -0.51 -5.24
N SER A 168 4.03 -1.01 -5.39
CA SER A 168 2.86 -0.16 -5.67
C SER A 168 2.53 0.82 -4.54
N ILE A 169 3.00 0.55 -3.32
CA ILE A 169 2.88 1.46 -2.17
C ILE A 169 3.54 2.84 -2.39
N LEU A 170 4.44 2.93 -3.38
CA LEU A 170 5.11 4.17 -3.75
C LEU A 170 4.35 4.98 -4.81
N ARG A 171 3.29 4.42 -5.42
CA ARG A 171 2.69 4.93 -6.66
C ARG A 171 1.40 5.70 -6.47
N LEU A 172 0.75 5.56 -5.31
CA LEU A 172 -0.52 6.23 -5.02
C LEU A 172 -0.61 6.64 -3.55
N PRO A 173 -1.37 7.70 -3.24
CA PRO A 173 -1.60 8.13 -1.86
C PRO A 173 -2.33 7.06 -1.06
N ILE A 174 -1.86 6.85 0.18
CA ILE A 174 -2.47 5.90 1.12
C ILE A 174 -2.81 6.66 2.41
N TYR A 175 -4.09 6.72 2.72
CA TYR A 175 -4.64 7.33 3.92
C TYR A 175 -5.11 6.24 4.86
N HIS A 176 -4.60 6.20 6.08
CA HIS A 176 -4.90 5.11 7.00
C HIS A 176 -5.32 5.61 8.39
N ASP A 177 -5.81 4.69 9.22
CA ASP A 177 -6.35 5.02 10.54
C ASP A 177 -7.54 6.01 10.50
N LEU A 178 -8.30 6.01 9.39
CA LEU A 178 -9.48 6.85 9.23
C LEU A 178 -10.60 6.38 10.15
N ASP A 179 -11.25 7.31 10.83
CA ASP A 179 -12.46 7.01 11.60
C ASP A 179 -13.72 7.32 10.79
N ILE A 180 -14.85 6.85 11.30
CA ILE A 180 -16.14 6.98 10.62
C ILE A 180 -16.56 8.45 10.47
N GLU A 181 -16.27 9.28 11.46
CA GLU A 181 -16.66 10.70 11.43
C GLU A 181 -15.95 11.44 10.30
N PHE A 182 -14.65 11.17 10.14
CA PHE A 182 -13.89 11.75 9.03
C PHE A 182 -14.37 11.23 7.65
N LEU A 183 -14.77 9.97 7.55
CA LEU A 183 -15.34 9.41 6.32
C LEU A 183 -16.71 10.02 5.99
N LYS A 184 -17.54 10.31 6.98
CA LYS A 184 -18.79 11.09 6.81
C LYS A 184 -18.50 12.50 6.27
N GLU A 185 -17.48 13.13 6.81
CA GLU A 185 -17.03 14.44 6.36
C GLU A 185 -16.57 14.40 4.89
N ILE A 186 -15.68 13.45 4.53
CA ILE A 186 -15.27 13.22 3.14
C ILE A 186 -16.50 13.02 2.24
N LYS A 187 -17.45 12.17 2.65
CA LYS A 187 -18.67 11.91 1.89
C LYS A 187 -19.48 13.17 1.68
N SER A 188 -19.58 14.05 2.68
CA SER A 188 -20.36 15.29 2.59
C SER A 188 -19.78 16.31 1.59
N PHE A 189 -18.44 16.33 1.43
CA PHE A 189 -17.78 17.21 0.45
C PHE A 189 -17.57 16.55 -0.91
N SER A 190 -17.67 15.21 -0.99
CA SER A 190 -17.46 14.47 -2.23
C SER A 190 -18.70 14.44 -3.10
N LYS A 191 -18.53 14.66 -4.41
CA LYS A 191 -19.59 14.47 -5.42
C LYS A 191 -19.56 13.10 -6.07
N VAL A 192 -18.50 12.31 -5.82
CA VAL A 192 -18.37 10.96 -6.39
C VAL A 192 -19.18 9.95 -5.57
N PRO A 193 -19.73 8.91 -6.21
CA PRO A 193 -20.49 7.89 -5.51
C PRO A 193 -19.61 6.99 -4.64
N PHE A 194 -20.18 6.50 -3.54
CA PHE A 194 -19.62 5.48 -2.68
C PHE A 194 -20.31 4.15 -3.01
N ILE A 195 -19.55 3.15 -3.43
CA ILE A 195 -20.04 1.88 -3.97
C ILE A 195 -19.52 0.75 -3.09
N GLY A 196 -20.44 0.13 -2.33
CA GLY A 196 -20.10 -0.99 -1.47
C GLY A 196 -20.11 -2.33 -2.22
N THR A 197 -19.29 -3.28 -1.76
CA THR A 197 -19.33 -4.67 -2.21
C THR A 197 -19.91 -5.54 -1.11
N SER A 198 -21.08 -6.17 -1.36
CA SER A 198 -21.76 -6.97 -0.34
C SER A 198 -22.48 -8.16 -0.99
N LEU A 199 -22.40 -9.32 -0.34
CA LEU A 199 -23.13 -10.52 -0.79
C LEU A 199 -24.66 -10.35 -0.68
N SER A 200 -25.13 -9.50 0.23
CA SER A 200 -26.55 -9.17 0.39
C SER A 200 -27.04 -8.05 -0.52
N ALA A 201 -26.17 -7.48 -1.36
CA ALA A 201 -26.58 -6.48 -2.32
C ALA A 201 -27.58 -7.02 -3.33
N SER A 202 -28.53 -6.19 -3.75
CA SER A 202 -29.54 -6.54 -4.75
C SER A 202 -29.06 -6.39 -6.20
N GLN A 203 -27.93 -5.72 -6.42
CA GLN A 203 -27.49 -5.34 -7.75
C GLN A 203 -26.23 -6.11 -8.17
N ASN A 204 -26.33 -6.85 -9.28
CA ASN A 204 -25.16 -7.45 -9.91
C ASN A 204 -24.25 -6.36 -10.46
N TYR A 205 -22.93 -6.42 -10.16
CA TYR A 205 -21.96 -5.42 -10.56
C TYR A 205 -21.95 -5.13 -12.08
N ARG A 206 -22.28 -6.12 -12.91
CA ARG A 206 -22.34 -5.97 -14.38
C ARG A 206 -23.53 -5.15 -14.86
N HIS A 207 -24.57 -5.03 -14.03
CA HIS A 207 -25.79 -4.28 -14.36
C HIS A 207 -25.86 -2.98 -13.56
N ALA A 208 -24.87 -2.72 -12.71
CA ALA A 208 -24.77 -1.46 -11.98
C ALA A 208 -24.41 -0.31 -12.91
N LYS A 209 -24.77 0.91 -12.48
CA LYS A 209 -24.36 2.13 -13.20
C LYS A 209 -22.84 2.16 -13.33
N PHE A 210 -22.34 2.21 -14.57
CA PHE A 210 -20.92 2.44 -14.82
C PHE A 210 -20.53 3.85 -14.41
N VAL A 211 -19.41 3.98 -13.72
CA VAL A 211 -18.85 5.26 -13.27
C VAL A 211 -17.34 5.25 -13.47
N THR A 212 -16.80 6.37 -13.91
CA THR A 212 -15.36 6.60 -14.07
C THR A 212 -14.70 7.12 -12.80
N GLU A 213 -15.50 7.67 -11.88
CA GLU A 213 -15.06 8.20 -10.59
C GLU A 213 -15.91 7.60 -9.47
N GLY A 214 -15.31 7.33 -8.30
CA GLY A 214 -16.03 6.78 -7.16
C GLY A 214 -15.14 6.24 -6.06
N VAL A 215 -15.73 5.97 -4.91
CA VAL A 215 -15.09 5.26 -3.80
C VAL A 215 -15.62 3.84 -3.77
N PHE A 216 -14.76 2.87 -4.09
CA PHE A 216 -15.08 1.45 -4.11
C PHE A 216 -14.71 0.84 -2.75
N ILE A 217 -15.71 0.28 -2.05
CA ILE A 217 -15.59 -0.12 -0.66
C ILE A 217 -15.54 -1.64 -0.56
N PHE A 218 -14.52 -2.14 0.13
CA PHE A 218 -14.28 -3.55 0.39
C PHE A 218 -14.17 -3.76 1.91
N GLY A 219 -14.92 -4.73 2.43
CA GLY A 219 -15.00 -4.98 3.86
C GLY A 219 -14.07 -6.07 4.36
N ASN A 220 -14.14 -6.30 5.66
CA ASN A 220 -13.43 -7.36 6.38
C ASN A 220 -13.72 -8.75 5.81
N GLU A 221 -12.73 -9.63 5.85
CA GLU A 221 -12.80 -10.99 5.28
C GLU A 221 -13.91 -11.87 5.88
N GLY A 222 -14.26 -11.64 7.14
CA GLY A 222 -15.28 -12.42 7.86
C GLY A 222 -16.61 -11.71 7.98
N SER A 223 -16.61 -10.42 8.37
CA SER A 223 -17.82 -9.64 8.68
C SER A 223 -18.33 -8.77 7.51
N GLY A 224 -17.54 -8.62 6.44
CA GLY A 224 -17.89 -7.73 5.35
C GLY A 224 -17.70 -6.24 5.70
N ILE A 225 -18.46 -5.38 5.05
CA ILE A 225 -18.50 -3.94 5.32
C ILE A 225 -19.33 -3.69 6.56
N SER A 226 -18.84 -2.85 7.48
CA SER A 226 -19.56 -2.47 8.70
C SER A 226 -20.85 -1.70 8.40
N PRO A 227 -21.86 -1.79 9.26
CA PRO A 227 -23.12 -1.06 9.06
C PRO A 227 -22.93 0.44 8.88
N GLU A 228 -22.04 1.03 9.67
CA GLU A 228 -21.75 2.46 9.64
C GLU A 228 -21.13 2.92 8.30
N ILE A 229 -20.36 2.04 7.66
CA ILE A 229 -19.79 2.31 6.33
C ILE A 229 -20.82 2.01 5.23
N LEU A 230 -21.67 0.98 5.42
CA LEU A 230 -22.78 0.71 4.49
C LEU A 230 -23.76 1.89 4.40
N ASP A 231 -24.01 2.60 5.49
CA ASP A 231 -24.85 3.80 5.52
C ASP A 231 -24.28 4.97 4.70
N LEU A 232 -22.98 4.95 4.38
CA LEU A 232 -22.35 5.94 3.51
C LEU A 232 -22.47 5.60 2.03
N THR A 233 -22.87 4.38 1.67
CA THR A 233 -22.93 3.94 0.28
C THR A 233 -24.12 4.52 -0.46
N ASP A 234 -23.92 4.91 -1.72
CA ASP A 234 -25.02 5.29 -2.61
C ASP A 234 -25.71 4.07 -3.20
N TRP A 235 -24.97 2.99 -3.43
CA TRP A 235 -25.49 1.65 -3.76
C TRP A 235 -24.46 0.57 -3.44
N ASN A 236 -24.94 -0.66 -3.43
CA ASN A 236 -24.12 -1.84 -3.20
C ASN A 236 -24.21 -2.81 -4.36
N VAL A 237 -23.10 -3.46 -4.69
CA VAL A 237 -23.02 -4.46 -5.76
C VAL A 237 -22.54 -5.81 -5.24
N PHE A 238 -22.96 -6.89 -5.90
CA PHE A 238 -22.42 -8.23 -5.67
C PHE A 238 -21.82 -8.82 -6.93
N ILE A 239 -20.87 -9.73 -6.74
CA ILE A 239 -20.34 -10.60 -7.79
C ILE A 239 -21.12 -11.91 -7.73
N PRO A 240 -21.80 -12.34 -8.83
CA PRO A 240 -22.54 -13.60 -8.81
C PRO A 240 -21.58 -14.79 -8.67
N MET A 241 -21.89 -15.67 -7.73
CA MET A 241 -21.14 -16.91 -7.49
C MET A 241 -21.83 -18.09 -8.16
N ALA A 242 -21.03 -19.06 -8.63
CA ALA A 242 -21.54 -20.32 -9.15
C ALA A 242 -21.47 -21.41 -8.07
N GLY A 243 -22.51 -22.23 -7.99
CA GLY A 243 -22.52 -23.39 -7.09
C GLY A 243 -22.63 -23.02 -5.61
N THR A 244 -21.86 -23.71 -4.76
CA THR A 244 -21.90 -23.60 -3.29
C THR A 244 -20.82 -22.67 -2.71
N VAL A 245 -20.09 -21.95 -3.56
CA VAL A 245 -19.08 -20.99 -3.10
C VAL A 245 -19.77 -19.75 -2.56
N GLU A 246 -19.56 -19.44 -1.28
CA GLU A 246 -20.24 -18.33 -0.62
C GLU A 246 -19.62 -16.97 -0.97
N SER A 247 -18.29 -16.88 -1.06
CA SER A 247 -17.59 -15.62 -1.30
C SER A 247 -16.25 -15.81 -1.99
N LEU A 248 -15.70 -14.71 -2.50
CA LEU A 248 -14.31 -14.61 -2.98
C LEU A 248 -13.42 -13.95 -1.91
N ASN A 249 -12.12 -14.23 -1.99
CA ASN A 249 -11.14 -13.44 -1.27
C ASN A 249 -11.31 -11.94 -1.62
N VAL A 250 -11.17 -11.07 -0.62
CA VAL A 250 -11.41 -9.63 -0.76
C VAL A 250 -10.50 -8.97 -1.80
N SER A 251 -9.26 -9.43 -1.95
CA SER A 251 -8.36 -8.90 -2.99
C SER A 251 -8.77 -9.32 -4.40
N SER A 252 -9.34 -10.53 -4.55
CA SER A 252 -9.91 -10.99 -5.82
C SER A 252 -11.18 -10.21 -6.17
N THR A 253 -12.03 -9.95 -5.18
CA THR A 253 -13.22 -9.08 -5.33
C THR A 253 -12.80 -7.69 -5.80
N ALA A 254 -11.79 -7.10 -5.16
CA ALA A 254 -11.27 -5.79 -5.54
C ALA A 254 -10.76 -5.78 -6.99
N ALA A 255 -10.03 -6.82 -7.42
CA ALA A 255 -9.53 -6.90 -8.79
C ALA A 255 -10.69 -6.94 -9.82
N ILE A 256 -11.69 -7.77 -9.59
CA ILE A 256 -12.85 -7.89 -10.50
C ILE A 256 -13.59 -6.55 -10.60
N ILE A 257 -13.89 -5.91 -9.47
CA ILE A 257 -14.66 -4.67 -9.44
C ILE A 257 -13.86 -3.51 -10.06
N LEU A 258 -12.61 -3.29 -9.63
CA LEU A 258 -11.82 -2.15 -10.08
C LEU A 258 -11.53 -2.21 -11.59
N PHE A 259 -11.25 -3.40 -12.13
CA PHE A 259 -11.00 -3.57 -13.55
C PHE A 259 -12.29 -3.56 -14.40
N TYR A 260 -13.44 -3.89 -13.83
CA TYR A 260 -14.72 -3.69 -14.51
C TYR A 260 -15.05 -2.21 -14.70
N TYR A 261 -14.72 -1.37 -13.71
CA TYR A 261 -14.95 0.08 -13.76
C TYR A 261 -13.76 0.86 -14.35
N LEU A 262 -12.82 0.18 -14.98
CA LEU A 262 -11.71 0.80 -15.67
C LEU A 262 -12.18 1.25 -17.07
N ASP A 263 -11.96 2.49 -17.41
CA ASP A 263 -12.24 3.01 -18.75
C ASP A 263 -11.11 2.61 -19.70
N ASP A 264 -11.45 1.95 -20.82
CA ASP A 264 -10.48 1.55 -21.85
C ASP A 264 -9.70 2.74 -22.43
N ASN A 265 -10.22 3.96 -22.33
CA ASN A 265 -9.54 5.18 -22.77
C ASN A 265 -8.38 5.59 -21.84
N GLU A 266 -8.30 5.08 -20.62
CA GLU A 266 -7.20 5.40 -19.69
C GLU A 266 -5.87 4.68 -20.05
N PHE A 267 -5.90 3.68 -20.94
CA PHE A 267 -4.70 2.92 -21.37
C PHE A 267 -4.07 3.42 -22.67
N ASN A 268 -4.68 4.36 -23.37
CA ASN A 268 -4.23 4.81 -24.68
C ASN A 268 -3.41 6.12 -24.64
N ASN A 269 -2.88 6.49 -23.47
CA ASN A 269 -2.00 7.65 -23.31
C ASN A 269 -0.59 7.27 -22.86
#